data_97c98860b199a25bda3c9bbf8cdc2c79
#
_entry.id   97c98860b199a25bda3c9bbf8cdc2c79
#
_cell.length_a   1.000
_cell.length_b   1.000
_cell.length_c   1.000
_cell.angle_alpha   90.00
_cell.angle_beta   90.00
_cell.angle_gamma   90.00
#
_symmetry.space_group_name_H-M   'P 1'
#
loop_
_entity.id
_entity.type
_entity.pdbx_description
1 polymer ?
#
loop_
_entity_poly.entity_id
_entity_poly.type
_entity_poly.pdbx_seq_one_letter_code
_entity_poly.pdbx_strand_id
1 'polypeptide(L)'
;MRLLLDTNILIPMMGNDVSSLPAKLRGLLAADDMDFFASTAALWEMAIKFRIGKLELPCMEEDIPHMITLLGLNLLAISATHAVASVDPWPETEDPFDRMMLSVCKVERLMLVTTDRKLRDHPLAWQP
;
A
#
# COMPACT_ATOMS: atom_id res chain seq x y z
N MET A 1 -13.54 -7.93 4.31
CA MET A 1 -13.20 -6.64 3.68
C MET A 1 -11.87 -6.77 2.97
N ARG A 2 -11.76 -6.19 1.80
CA ARG A 2 -10.58 -6.26 0.95
C ARG A 2 -9.85 -4.92 0.98
N LEU A 3 -8.60 -4.93 1.39
CA LEU A 3 -7.85 -3.70 1.68
C LEU A 3 -6.50 -3.70 0.98
N LEU A 4 -6.17 -2.58 0.32
CA LEU A 4 -4.85 -2.35 -0.27
C LEU A 4 -3.99 -1.58 0.73
N LEU A 5 -2.80 -2.08 1.02
CA LEU A 5 -1.89 -1.43 1.96
C LEU A 5 -0.94 -0.49 1.21
N ASP A 6 -0.93 0.77 1.62
CA ASP A 6 0.01 1.76 1.10
C ASP A 6 1.45 1.41 1.53
N THR A 7 2.41 1.93 0.80
CA THR A 7 3.84 1.69 1.05
C THR A 7 4.22 2.03 2.49
N ASN A 8 3.68 3.11 3.04
CA ASN A 8 3.99 3.52 4.42
C ASN A 8 3.40 2.60 5.50
N ILE A 9 2.54 1.67 5.11
CA ILE A 9 2.07 0.57 5.99
C ILE A 9 2.93 -0.67 5.78
N LEU A 10 3.29 -0.97 4.53
CA LEU A 10 4.10 -2.15 4.19
C LEU A 10 5.49 -2.10 4.82
N ILE A 11 6.11 -0.93 4.83
CA ILE A 11 7.47 -0.77 5.37
C ILE A 11 7.57 -1.17 6.85
N PRO A 12 6.73 -0.64 7.76
CA PRO A 12 6.74 -1.11 9.14
C PRO A 12 6.45 -2.61 9.29
N MET A 13 5.56 -3.16 8.47
CA MET A 13 5.26 -4.60 8.51
C MET A 13 6.47 -5.44 8.14
N MET A 14 7.22 -5.05 7.12
CA MET A 14 8.43 -5.75 6.68
C MET A 14 9.54 -5.68 7.74
N GLY A 15 9.68 -4.54 8.42
CA GLY A 15 10.69 -4.32 9.45
C GLY A 15 10.30 -4.84 10.84
N ASN A 16 9.14 -5.52 10.95
CA ASN A 16 8.58 -5.96 12.23
C ASN A 16 8.44 -4.80 13.23
N ASP A 17 8.02 -3.64 12.72
CA ASP A 17 7.86 -2.42 13.50
C ASP A 17 6.42 -1.88 13.42
N VAL A 18 5.45 -2.79 13.50
CA VAL A 18 4.02 -2.47 13.46
C VAL A 18 3.63 -1.58 14.65
N SER A 19 4.38 -1.64 15.76
CA SER A 19 4.14 -0.78 16.92
C SER A 19 4.28 0.72 16.63
N SER A 20 4.97 1.09 15.54
CA SER A 20 5.09 2.49 15.10
C SER A 20 3.80 3.03 14.49
N LEU A 21 2.87 2.16 14.10
CA LEU A 21 1.60 2.55 13.48
C LEU A 21 0.56 2.96 14.53
N PRO A 22 -0.40 3.83 14.17
CA PRO A 22 -1.52 4.17 15.05
C PRO A 22 -2.28 2.92 15.53
N ALA A 23 -2.82 2.98 16.75
CA ALA A 23 -3.49 1.83 17.37
C ALA A 23 -4.63 1.26 16.52
N LYS A 24 -5.39 2.11 15.82
CA LYS A 24 -6.50 1.66 14.95
C LYS A 24 -6.00 0.84 13.78
N LEU A 25 -4.86 1.22 13.19
CA LEU A 25 -4.25 0.46 12.10
C LEU A 25 -3.67 -0.86 12.60
N ARG A 26 -3.03 -0.86 13.77
CA ARG A 26 -2.55 -2.11 14.36
C ARG A 26 -3.69 -3.11 14.59
N GLY A 27 -4.82 -2.62 15.10
CA GLY A 27 -6.01 -3.45 15.29
C GLY A 27 -6.54 -4.01 13.98
N LEU A 28 -6.59 -3.17 12.93
CA LEU A 28 -7.02 -3.59 11.60
C LEU A 28 -6.11 -4.69 11.05
N LEU A 29 -4.79 -4.50 11.13
CA LEU A 29 -3.82 -5.47 10.61
C LEU A 29 -3.83 -6.79 11.36
N ALA A 30 -4.29 -6.81 12.61
CA ALA A 30 -4.41 -8.01 13.43
C ALA A 30 -5.76 -8.72 13.25
N ALA A 31 -6.71 -8.15 12.51
CA ALA A 31 -8.03 -8.74 12.31
C ALA A 31 -7.96 -9.96 11.38
N ASP A 32 -8.68 -11.04 11.74
CA ASP A 32 -8.61 -12.31 11.03
C ASP A 32 -9.52 -12.37 9.78
N ASP A 33 -10.49 -11.47 9.67
CA ASP A 33 -11.51 -11.47 8.62
C ASP A 33 -11.23 -10.49 7.48
N MET A 34 -10.00 -10.04 7.34
CA MET A 34 -9.58 -9.09 6.32
C MET A 34 -8.68 -9.74 5.28
N ASP A 35 -8.87 -9.35 4.01
CA ASP A 35 -7.97 -9.70 2.92
C ASP A 35 -7.08 -8.51 2.61
N PHE A 36 -5.80 -8.66 2.82
CA PHE A 36 -4.82 -7.60 2.59
C PHE A 36 -4.07 -7.82 1.28
N PHE A 37 -3.89 -6.73 0.55
CA PHE A 37 -3.24 -6.71 -0.76
C PHE A 37 -2.09 -5.72 -0.75
N ALA A 38 -1.06 -6.03 -1.52
CA ALA A 38 0.02 -5.11 -1.86
C ALA A 38 0.10 -5.01 -3.39
N SER A 39 0.30 -3.79 -3.89
CA SER A 39 0.45 -3.55 -5.32
C SER A 39 1.92 -3.66 -5.74
N THR A 40 2.18 -4.15 -6.94
CA THR A 40 3.52 -4.12 -7.52
C THR A 40 4.06 -2.69 -7.66
N ALA A 41 3.18 -1.67 -7.74
CA ALA A 41 3.59 -0.27 -7.69
C ALA A 41 4.28 0.09 -6.38
N ALA A 42 3.81 -0.45 -5.25
CA ALA A 42 4.46 -0.24 -3.96
C ALA A 42 5.84 -0.90 -3.91
N LEU A 43 5.98 -2.09 -4.47
CA LEU A 43 7.27 -2.78 -4.57
C LEU A 43 8.26 -1.97 -5.40
N TRP A 44 7.79 -1.42 -6.51
CA TRP A 44 8.60 -0.56 -7.38
C TRP A 44 9.05 0.71 -6.66
N GLU A 45 8.14 1.36 -5.96
CA GLU A 45 8.46 2.54 -5.15
C GLU A 45 9.54 2.22 -4.09
N MET A 46 9.37 1.13 -3.35
CA MET A 46 10.34 0.70 -2.36
C MET A 46 11.71 0.42 -2.96
N ALA A 47 11.76 -0.28 -4.10
CA ALA A 47 13.01 -0.61 -4.77
C ALA A 47 13.74 0.66 -5.23
N ILE A 48 13.02 1.63 -5.81
CA ILE A 48 13.61 2.91 -6.25
C ILE A 48 14.18 3.66 -5.05
N LYS A 49 13.39 3.82 -3.98
CA LYS A 49 13.81 4.56 -2.79
C LYS A 49 14.99 3.91 -2.09
N PHE A 50 15.04 2.58 -2.08
CA PHE A 50 16.17 1.84 -1.54
C PHE A 50 17.45 2.12 -2.34
N ARG A 51 17.38 2.06 -3.67
CA ARG A 51 18.55 2.29 -4.55
C ARG A 51 19.12 3.69 -4.42
N ILE A 52 18.28 4.71 -4.22
CA ILE A 52 18.73 6.09 -4.09
C ILE A 52 19.04 6.49 -2.64
N GLY A 53 19.03 5.54 -1.71
CA GLY A 53 19.39 5.76 -0.32
C GLY A 53 18.35 6.48 0.53
N LYS A 54 17.10 6.56 0.08
CA LYS A 54 16.00 7.22 0.83
C LYS A 54 15.19 6.28 1.69
N LEU A 55 15.46 4.98 1.61
CA LEU A 55 14.73 3.97 2.36
C LEU A 55 15.68 2.85 2.77
N GLU A 56 15.62 2.45 4.04
CA GLU A 56 16.28 1.26 4.54
C GLU A 56 15.28 0.11 4.54
N LEU A 57 15.72 -1.06 4.04
CA LEU A 57 14.90 -2.27 4.01
C LEU A 57 15.63 -3.39 4.77
N PRO A 58 14.87 -4.34 5.39
CA PRO A 58 15.46 -5.48 6.08
C PRO A 58 15.96 -6.56 5.13
N CYS A 59 15.89 -6.35 3.83
CA CYS A 59 16.28 -7.30 2.79
C CYS A 59 16.83 -6.56 1.57
N MET A 60 17.40 -7.30 0.62
CA MET A 60 17.75 -6.75 -0.68
C MET A 60 16.47 -6.53 -1.51
N GLU A 61 16.52 -5.62 -2.47
CA GLU A 61 15.36 -5.24 -3.28
C GLU A 61 14.74 -6.43 -4.04
N GLU A 62 15.55 -7.36 -4.51
CA GLU A 62 15.06 -8.56 -5.21
C GLU A 62 14.25 -9.50 -4.31
N ASP A 63 14.40 -9.39 -2.99
CA ASP A 63 13.72 -10.23 -2.01
C ASP A 63 12.38 -9.63 -1.54
N ILE A 64 12.07 -8.40 -1.95
CA ILE A 64 10.81 -7.73 -1.54
C ILE A 64 9.57 -8.58 -1.84
N PRO A 65 9.40 -9.15 -3.07
CA PRO A 65 8.21 -9.97 -3.34
C PRO A 65 8.05 -11.14 -2.38
N HIS A 66 9.16 -11.79 -2.03
CA HIS A 66 9.13 -12.92 -1.09
C HIS A 66 8.72 -12.46 0.32
N MET A 67 9.22 -11.30 0.78
CA MET A 67 8.83 -10.71 2.06
C MET A 67 7.33 -10.43 2.13
N ILE A 68 6.76 -9.88 1.05
CA ILE A 68 5.32 -9.61 0.96
C ILE A 68 4.53 -10.92 1.10
N THR A 69 4.97 -11.98 0.42
CA THR A 69 4.33 -13.30 0.52
C THR A 69 4.41 -13.87 1.95
N LEU A 70 5.56 -13.74 2.60
CA LEU A 70 5.75 -14.22 3.98
C LEU A 70 4.85 -13.49 4.98
N LEU A 71 4.50 -12.23 4.70
CA LEU A 71 3.55 -11.47 5.52
C LEU A 71 2.09 -11.90 5.32
N GLY A 72 1.83 -12.83 4.41
CA GLY A 72 0.48 -13.31 4.14
C GLY A 72 -0.34 -12.36 3.26
N LEU A 73 0.30 -11.43 2.56
CA LEU A 73 -0.37 -10.47 1.70
C LEU A 73 -0.55 -11.03 0.30
N ASN A 74 -1.66 -10.65 -0.33
CA ASN A 74 -1.92 -10.94 -1.74
C ASN A 74 -1.23 -9.89 -2.61
N LEU A 75 -0.35 -10.31 -3.51
CA LEU A 75 0.34 -9.38 -4.41
C LEU A 75 -0.50 -9.16 -5.65
N LEU A 76 -0.74 -7.89 -6.00
CA LEU A 76 -1.58 -7.47 -7.11
C LEU A 76 -0.75 -6.73 -8.15
N ALA A 77 -0.66 -7.32 -9.34
CA ALA A 77 0.08 -6.72 -10.44
C ALA A 77 -0.70 -5.55 -11.06
N ILE A 78 0.00 -4.47 -11.41
CA ILE A 78 -0.58 -3.34 -12.12
C ILE A 78 -0.98 -3.80 -13.52
N SER A 79 -2.24 -3.56 -13.88
CA SER A 79 -2.80 -3.87 -15.20
C SER A 79 -2.95 -2.61 -16.06
N ALA A 80 -3.23 -2.81 -17.34
CA ALA A 80 -3.56 -1.70 -18.24
C ALA A 80 -4.81 -0.94 -17.76
N THR A 81 -5.80 -1.65 -17.23
CA THR A 81 -7.00 -1.03 -16.66
C THR A 81 -6.67 -0.13 -15.48
N HIS A 82 -5.80 -0.56 -14.59
CA HIS A 82 -5.32 0.26 -13.49
C HIS A 82 -4.64 1.54 -13.98
N ALA A 83 -3.81 1.39 -15.02
CA ALA A 83 -2.98 2.49 -15.52
C ALA A 83 -3.80 3.63 -16.12
N VAL A 84 -4.97 3.34 -16.69
CA VAL A 84 -5.80 4.35 -17.38
C VAL A 84 -7.06 4.74 -16.60
N ALA A 85 -7.29 4.17 -15.42
CA ALA A 85 -8.48 4.45 -14.63
C ALA A 85 -8.51 5.91 -14.15
N SER A 86 -9.68 6.52 -14.25
CA SER A 86 -9.95 7.87 -13.71
C SER A 86 -10.52 7.75 -12.31
N VAL A 87 -9.97 8.50 -11.37
CA VAL A 87 -10.38 8.46 -9.96
C VAL A 87 -11.15 9.73 -9.60
N ASP A 88 -12.35 9.57 -9.07
CA ASP A 88 -13.18 10.67 -8.58
C ASP A 88 -13.44 10.52 -7.08
N PRO A 89 -13.38 11.61 -6.29
CA PRO A 89 -12.88 12.93 -6.69
C PRO A 89 -11.41 12.90 -7.08
N TRP A 90 -10.97 13.90 -7.84
CA TRP A 90 -9.57 14.01 -8.24
C TRP A 90 -8.69 14.10 -6.99
N PRO A 91 -7.67 13.25 -6.83
CA PRO A 91 -6.87 13.25 -5.62
C PRO A 91 -6.01 14.49 -5.47
N GLU A 92 -5.83 14.94 -4.22
CA GLU A 92 -4.97 16.09 -3.91
C GLU A 92 -3.50 15.80 -4.18
N THR A 93 -3.10 14.55 -4.04
CA THR A 93 -1.70 14.16 -4.26
C THR A 93 -1.31 14.26 -5.73
N GLU A 94 -0.08 14.71 -5.98
CA GLU A 94 0.53 14.69 -7.31
C GLU A 94 1.48 13.50 -7.48
N ASP A 95 1.73 12.76 -6.40
CA ASP A 95 2.61 11.59 -6.42
C ASP A 95 1.99 10.49 -7.29
N PRO A 96 2.67 10.05 -8.37
CA PRO A 96 2.13 9.03 -9.27
C PRO A 96 1.93 7.68 -8.59
N PHE A 97 2.73 7.32 -7.59
CA PHE A 97 2.55 6.08 -6.83
C PHE A 97 1.24 6.11 -6.05
N ASP A 98 0.96 7.23 -5.38
CA ASP A 98 -0.29 7.43 -4.63
C ASP A 98 -1.51 7.37 -5.54
N ARG A 99 -1.42 8.02 -6.71
CA ARG A 99 -2.50 7.99 -7.70
C ARG A 99 -2.74 6.58 -8.24
N MET A 100 -1.68 5.83 -8.46
CA MET A 100 -1.80 4.44 -8.89
C MET A 100 -2.50 3.58 -7.84
N MET A 101 -2.20 3.78 -6.55
CA MET A 101 -2.87 3.06 -5.46
C MET A 101 -4.39 3.30 -5.49
N LEU A 102 -4.81 4.54 -5.69
CA LEU A 102 -6.24 4.88 -5.79
C LEU A 102 -6.88 4.26 -7.04
N SER A 103 -6.18 4.23 -8.17
CA SER A 103 -6.66 3.59 -9.40
C SER A 103 -6.89 2.08 -9.19
N VAL A 104 -5.94 1.42 -8.54
CA VAL A 104 -6.06 -0.01 -8.19
C VAL A 104 -7.28 -0.23 -7.29
N CYS A 105 -7.45 0.59 -6.27
CA CYS A 105 -8.58 0.50 -5.35
C CYS A 105 -9.91 0.63 -6.09
N LYS A 106 -10.02 1.60 -7.00
CA LYS A 106 -11.22 1.79 -7.79
C LYS A 106 -11.56 0.57 -8.64
N VAL A 107 -10.58 0.09 -9.40
CA VAL A 107 -10.79 -1.02 -10.35
C VAL A 107 -11.07 -2.34 -9.63
N GLU A 108 -10.32 -2.62 -8.58
CA GLU A 108 -10.39 -3.90 -7.84
C GLU A 108 -11.39 -3.88 -6.69
N ARG A 109 -12.05 -2.75 -6.45
CA ARG A 109 -13.01 -2.56 -5.35
C ARG A 109 -12.36 -2.83 -4.00
N LEU A 110 -11.20 -2.21 -3.78
CA LEU A 110 -10.47 -2.22 -2.53
C LEU A 110 -10.60 -0.86 -1.85
N MET A 111 -10.33 -0.84 -0.54
CA MET A 111 -10.12 0.39 0.19
C MET A 111 -8.64 0.55 0.51
N LEU A 112 -8.13 1.76 0.40
CA LEU A 112 -6.71 2.04 0.66
C LEU A 112 -6.47 2.28 2.15
N VAL A 113 -5.53 1.55 2.73
CA VAL A 113 -5.07 1.78 4.11
C VAL A 113 -3.80 2.62 4.05
N THR A 114 -3.85 3.82 4.60
CA THR A 114 -2.75 4.78 4.52
C THR A 114 -2.70 5.69 5.74
N THR A 115 -1.52 6.23 6.03
CA THR A 115 -1.32 7.30 7.02
C THR A 115 -1.06 8.65 6.34
N ASP A 116 -0.98 8.70 5.02
CA ASP A 116 -0.68 9.92 4.27
C ASP A 116 -1.86 10.89 4.34
N ARG A 117 -1.59 12.14 4.74
CA ARG A 117 -2.59 13.19 4.85
C ARG A 117 -3.29 13.50 3.53
N LYS A 118 -2.58 13.39 2.41
CA LYS A 118 -3.10 13.69 1.08
C LYS A 118 -4.04 12.61 0.55
N LEU A 119 -4.05 11.43 1.16
CA LEU A 119 -4.83 10.28 0.72
C LEU A 119 -5.95 9.92 1.69
N ARG A 120 -5.73 10.10 3.00
CA ARG A 120 -6.60 9.53 4.04
C ARG A 120 -8.05 10.03 4.04
N ASP A 121 -8.29 11.22 3.48
CA ASP A 121 -9.64 11.79 3.41
C ASP A 121 -10.36 11.47 2.10
N HIS A 122 -9.69 10.77 1.18
CA HIS A 122 -10.31 10.35 -0.08
C HIS A 122 -11.37 9.27 0.19
N PRO A 123 -12.50 9.27 -0.55
CA PRO A 123 -13.54 8.25 -0.37
C PRO A 123 -13.08 6.79 -0.54
N LEU A 124 -11.99 6.55 -1.29
CA LEU A 124 -11.40 5.22 -1.45
C LEU A 124 -10.44 4.84 -0.33
N ALA A 125 -10.17 5.74 0.62
CA ALA A 125 -9.34 5.42 1.78
C ALA A 125 -10.20 4.83 2.90
N TRP A 126 -9.66 3.79 3.55
CA TRP A 126 -10.30 3.18 4.70
C TRP A 126 -10.36 4.17 5.87
N GLN A 127 -11.52 4.27 6.49
CA GLN A 127 -11.75 5.11 7.67
C GLN A 127 -11.97 4.21 8.89
N PRO A 128 -11.32 4.53 10.02
CA PRO A 128 -11.52 3.77 11.25
C PRO A 128 -12.92 3.94 11.85
#